data_dcfb0b0eabd0e378c02de80d7de21369
#
_entry.id   dcfb0b0eabd0e378c02de80d7de21369
#
_cell.length_a   1.000
_cell.length_b   1.000
_cell.length_c   1.000
_cell.angle_alpha   90.00
_cell.angle_beta   90.00
_cell.angle_gamma   90.00
#
_symmetry.space_group_name_H-M   'P 1'
#
loop_
_entity.id
_entity.type
_entity.pdbx_description
1 polymer ?
#
loop_
_entity_poly.entity_id
_entity_poly.type
_entity_poly.pdbx_seq_one_letter_code
_entity_poly.pdbx_strand_id
1 'polypeptide(L)'
;ETISFSDTFIVFTSNIGASDIVPSSPENVAEQFKIAVQTHFKKELKRPELLGRIGEANIIPFNFMEDDNILKNIARAKLKPLENRLIEKWKINAFVFENEDKALQTLVDKVNRQHGGRGVLNVLTKELFDPLADFLFTHVQHAEQLKNRTIRVIQAGKSFDFDIF
;
A
#
# COMPACT_ATOMS: atom_id res chain seq x y z
N GLU A 1 -27.47 2.19 27.78
CA GLU A 1 -28.15 2.29 26.47
C GLU A 1 -27.86 1.00 25.70
N THR A 2 -28.92 0.34 25.20
CA THR A 2 -28.77 -0.86 24.35
C THR A 2 -28.79 -0.41 22.91
N ILE A 3 -27.74 -0.72 22.16
CA ILE A 3 -27.64 -0.40 20.74
C ILE A 3 -28.15 -1.63 19.96
N SER A 4 -29.11 -1.41 19.05
CA SER A 4 -29.64 -2.45 18.16
C SER A 4 -28.75 -2.57 16.92
N PHE A 5 -28.44 -3.83 16.53
CA PHE A 5 -27.71 -4.17 15.31
C PHE A 5 -28.62 -4.80 14.24
N SER A 6 -29.94 -4.72 14.39
CA SER A 6 -30.91 -5.40 13.51
C SER A 6 -30.85 -4.93 12.05
N ASP A 7 -30.43 -3.70 11.79
CA ASP A 7 -30.37 -3.11 10.44
C ASP A 7 -28.92 -2.78 10.01
N THR A 8 -27.97 -3.65 10.41
CA THR A 8 -26.55 -3.43 10.10
C THR A 8 -25.98 -4.53 9.21
N PHE A 9 -25.06 -4.14 8.34
CA PHE A 9 -24.15 -5.07 7.68
C PHE A 9 -22.90 -5.22 8.51
N ILE A 10 -22.52 -6.45 8.82
CA ILE A 10 -21.31 -6.73 9.60
C ILE A 10 -20.30 -7.39 8.65
N VAL A 11 -19.14 -6.74 8.48
CA VAL A 11 -18.03 -7.25 7.66
C VAL A 11 -16.85 -7.53 8.57
N PHE A 12 -16.34 -8.75 8.53
CA PHE A 12 -15.12 -9.14 9.23
C PHE A 12 -13.97 -9.19 8.23
N THR A 13 -12.82 -8.62 8.58
CA THR A 13 -11.58 -8.75 7.82
C THR A 13 -10.56 -9.56 8.62
N SER A 14 -9.80 -10.40 7.93
CA SER A 14 -8.84 -11.29 8.56
C SER A 14 -7.66 -11.55 7.61
N ASN A 15 -6.53 -11.93 8.19
CA ASN A 15 -5.34 -12.42 7.48
C ASN A 15 -5.09 -13.91 7.72
N ILE A 16 -6.13 -14.68 8.08
CA ILE A 16 -6.03 -16.12 8.31
C ILE A 16 -5.45 -16.81 7.06
N GLY A 17 -4.39 -17.59 7.23
CA GLY A 17 -3.72 -18.33 6.17
C GLY A 17 -2.76 -17.52 5.30
N ALA A 18 -2.67 -16.19 5.46
CA ALA A 18 -1.86 -15.35 4.57
C ALA A 18 -0.35 -15.65 4.63
N SER A 19 0.16 -16.21 5.72
CA SER A 19 1.57 -16.60 5.87
C SER A 19 1.91 -17.94 5.18
N ASP A 20 0.91 -18.79 4.98
CA ASP A 20 1.12 -20.19 4.60
C ASP A 20 0.76 -20.45 3.13
N ILE A 21 0.00 -19.55 2.54
CA ILE A 21 -0.45 -19.66 1.15
C ILE A 21 0.59 -19.08 0.21
N VAL A 22 1.05 -19.91 -0.72
CA VAL A 22 1.99 -19.49 -1.76
C VAL A 22 1.21 -18.92 -2.95
N PRO A 23 1.64 -17.76 -3.49
CA PRO A 23 1.04 -17.20 -4.70
C PRO A 23 1.02 -18.23 -5.85
N SER A 24 -0.16 -18.39 -6.46
CA SER A 24 -0.40 -19.30 -7.59
C SER A 24 -1.57 -18.76 -8.41
N SER A 25 -2.27 -19.57 -9.21
CA SER A 25 -3.45 -19.08 -9.93
C SER A 25 -4.49 -18.48 -8.96
N PRO A 26 -5.22 -17.43 -9.36
CA PRO A 26 -6.23 -16.77 -8.53
C PRO A 26 -7.25 -17.73 -7.92
N GLU A 27 -7.69 -18.72 -8.69
CA GLU A 27 -8.66 -19.73 -8.27
C GLU A 27 -8.09 -20.61 -7.17
N ASN A 28 -6.84 -21.05 -7.32
CA ASN A 28 -6.14 -21.89 -6.34
C ASN A 28 -5.88 -21.12 -5.03
N VAL A 29 -5.46 -19.88 -5.12
CA VAL A 29 -5.28 -18.98 -3.96
C VAL A 29 -6.60 -18.80 -3.21
N ALA A 30 -7.69 -18.53 -3.94
CA ALA A 30 -9.01 -18.36 -3.33
C ALA A 30 -9.47 -19.62 -2.59
N GLU A 31 -9.27 -20.80 -3.17
CA GLU A 31 -9.61 -22.08 -2.54
C GLU A 31 -8.76 -22.33 -1.28
N GLN A 32 -7.46 -22.09 -1.34
CA GLN A 32 -6.57 -22.23 -0.19
C GLN A 32 -6.98 -21.31 0.97
N PHE A 33 -7.36 -20.06 0.70
CA PHE A 33 -7.87 -19.16 1.74
C PHE A 33 -9.17 -19.66 2.36
N LYS A 34 -10.11 -20.18 1.57
CA LYS A 34 -11.35 -20.78 2.12
C LYS A 34 -11.03 -21.95 3.03
N ILE A 35 -10.14 -22.85 2.60
CA ILE A 35 -9.71 -24.01 3.41
C ILE A 35 -9.02 -23.54 4.70
N ALA A 36 -8.15 -22.52 4.63
CA ALA A 36 -7.48 -21.96 5.80
C ALA A 36 -8.48 -21.40 6.82
N VAL A 37 -9.47 -20.62 6.36
CA VAL A 37 -10.53 -20.09 7.23
C VAL A 37 -11.35 -21.23 7.85
N GLN A 38 -11.77 -22.21 7.07
CA GLN A 38 -12.52 -23.35 7.59
C GLN A 38 -11.72 -24.13 8.65
N THR A 39 -10.43 -24.33 8.38
CA THR A 39 -9.52 -25.03 9.30
C THR A 39 -9.36 -24.25 10.60
N HIS A 40 -9.20 -22.94 10.52
CA HIS A 40 -9.09 -22.05 11.68
C HIS A 40 -10.33 -22.17 12.59
N PHE A 41 -11.53 -22.05 12.03
CA PHE A 41 -12.76 -22.16 12.80
C PHE A 41 -12.96 -23.57 13.41
N LYS A 42 -12.60 -24.63 12.66
CA LYS A 42 -12.80 -26.03 13.11
C LYS A 42 -11.72 -26.47 14.11
N LYS A 43 -10.45 -26.16 13.86
CA LYS A 43 -9.33 -26.73 14.63
C LYS A 43 -8.77 -25.79 15.70
N GLU A 44 -8.61 -24.50 15.39
CA GLU A 44 -7.99 -23.53 16.29
C GLU A 44 -9.03 -22.93 17.24
N LEU A 45 -10.10 -22.35 16.69
CA LEU A 45 -11.19 -21.80 17.50
C LEU A 45 -12.07 -22.88 18.12
N LYS A 46 -12.13 -24.07 17.51
CA LYS A 46 -13.03 -25.17 17.89
C LYS A 46 -14.51 -24.75 17.94
N ARG A 47 -14.89 -23.85 17.03
CA ARG A 47 -16.22 -23.26 16.94
C ARG A 47 -16.79 -23.35 15.52
N PRO A 48 -16.98 -24.56 14.97
CA PRO A 48 -17.51 -24.75 13.61
C PRO A 48 -18.92 -24.17 13.41
N GLU A 49 -19.70 -24.04 14.47
CA GLU A 49 -21.02 -23.44 14.42
C GLU A 49 -21.02 -21.98 14.03
N LEU A 50 -19.93 -21.23 14.32
CA LEU A 50 -19.78 -19.84 13.90
C LEU A 50 -19.60 -19.74 12.39
N LEU A 51 -18.82 -20.65 11.80
CA LEU A 51 -18.66 -20.72 10.35
C LEU A 51 -20.00 -21.02 9.65
N GLY A 52 -20.81 -21.91 10.21
CA GLY A 52 -22.16 -22.19 9.70
C GLY A 52 -23.08 -20.97 9.75
N ARG A 53 -22.94 -20.10 10.76
CA ARG A 53 -23.72 -18.84 10.86
C ARG A 53 -23.24 -17.76 9.90
N ILE A 54 -21.93 -17.65 9.68
CA ILE A 54 -21.34 -16.74 8.70
C ILE A 54 -21.74 -17.18 7.29
N GLY A 55 -21.74 -18.46 7.03
CA GLY A 55 -21.97 -19.09 5.73
C GLY A 55 -20.68 -19.14 4.90
N GLU A 56 -20.35 -20.34 4.41
CA GLU A 56 -19.12 -20.55 3.62
C GLU A 56 -19.10 -19.71 2.32
N ALA A 57 -20.27 -19.47 1.72
CA ALA A 57 -20.40 -18.63 0.54
C ALA A 57 -20.06 -17.14 0.78
N ASN A 58 -20.08 -16.69 2.04
CA ASN A 58 -19.77 -15.33 2.44
C ASN A 58 -18.27 -15.12 2.73
N ILE A 59 -17.45 -16.17 2.60
CA ILE A 59 -15.99 -16.04 2.66
C ILE A 59 -15.51 -15.53 1.32
N ILE A 60 -15.03 -14.27 1.30
CA ILE A 60 -14.53 -13.60 0.11
C ILE A 60 -13.00 -13.49 0.21
N PRO A 61 -12.26 -14.38 -0.46
CA PRO A 61 -10.80 -14.30 -0.49
C PRO A 61 -10.32 -13.12 -1.31
N PHE A 62 -9.24 -12.48 -0.85
CA PHE A 62 -8.50 -11.49 -1.62
C PHE A 62 -7.20 -12.11 -2.11
N ASN A 63 -6.93 -12.00 -3.40
CA ASN A 63 -5.70 -12.46 -4.02
C ASN A 63 -4.50 -11.59 -3.65
N PHE A 64 -3.29 -12.13 -3.83
CA PHE A 64 -2.08 -11.35 -3.74
C PHE A 64 -2.02 -10.28 -4.84
N MET A 65 -1.40 -9.16 -4.53
CA MET A 65 -1.22 -8.05 -5.48
C MET A 65 0.03 -8.32 -6.33
N GLU A 66 -0.14 -9.03 -7.44
CA GLU A 66 0.97 -9.41 -8.33
C GLU A 66 1.11 -8.49 -9.56
N ASP A 67 0.03 -7.80 -9.94
CA ASP A 67 0.00 -6.90 -11.09
C ASP A 67 0.74 -5.59 -10.78
N ASP A 68 1.79 -5.32 -11.56
CA ASP A 68 2.59 -4.10 -11.46
C ASP A 68 1.76 -2.83 -11.64
N ASN A 69 0.73 -2.85 -12.48
CA ASN A 69 -0.14 -1.69 -12.68
C ASN A 69 -0.94 -1.38 -11.42
N ILE A 70 -1.41 -2.40 -10.70
CA ILE A 70 -2.08 -2.21 -9.40
C ILE A 70 -1.11 -1.60 -8.41
N LEU A 71 0.12 -2.14 -8.31
CA LEU A 71 1.13 -1.62 -7.40
C LEU A 71 1.55 -0.17 -7.75
N LYS A 72 1.69 0.17 -9.05
CA LYS A 72 1.93 1.53 -9.51
C LYS A 72 0.78 2.48 -9.13
N ASN A 73 -0.46 2.05 -9.30
CA ASN A 73 -1.62 2.85 -8.91
C ASN A 73 -1.69 3.08 -7.39
N ILE A 74 -1.34 2.06 -6.60
CA ILE A 74 -1.21 2.22 -5.15
C ILE A 74 -0.09 3.22 -4.82
N ALA A 75 1.06 3.14 -5.49
CA ALA A 75 2.16 4.08 -5.30
C ALA A 75 1.72 5.52 -5.61
N ARG A 76 1.05 5.77 -6.75
CA ARG A 76 0.48 7.09 -7.09
C ARG A 76 -0.47 7.60 -6.01
N ALA A 77 -1.40 6.74 -5.55
CA ALA A 77 -2.34 7.11 -4.50
C ALA A 77 -1.64 7.46 -3.17
N LYS A 78 -0.50 6.81 -2.86
CA LYS A 78 0.30 7.11 -1.67
C LYS A 78 1.21 8.33 -1.82
N LEU A 79 1.59 8.69 -3.05
CA LEU A 79 2.34 9.91 -3.34
C LEU A 79 1.49 11.17 -3.23
N LYS A 80 0.20 11.09 -3.53
CA LYS A 80 -0.71 12.24 -3.52
C LYS A 80 -0.78 13.02 -2.19
N PRO A 81 -0.85 12.39 -1.01
CA PRO A 81 -0.78 13.10 0.28
C PRO A 81 0.55 13.84 0.49
N LEU A 82 1.68 13.29 0.03
CA LEU A 82 2.97 13.98 0.09
C LEU A 82 2.96 15.23 -0.79
N GLU A 83 2.54 15.09 -2.05
CA GLU A 83 2.43 16.20 -2.99
C GLU A 83 1.54 17.32 -2.42
N ASN A 84 0.35 16.98 -1.94
CA ASN A 84 -0.55 17.95 -1.33
C ASN A 84 0.09 18.66 -0.14
N ARG A 85 0.80 17.93 0.73
CA ARG A 85 1.49 18.50 1.88
C ARG A 85 2.61 19.46 1.47
N LEU A 86 3.37 19.14 0.43
CA LEU A 86 4.42 20.01 -0.10
C LEU A 86 3.81 21.29 -0.68
N ILE A 87 2.73 21.17 -1.45
CA ILE A 87 2.02 22.34 -2.02
C ILE A 87 1.39 23.21 -0.91
N GLU A 88 0.68 22.61 0.03
CA GLU A 88 -0.07 23.35 1.05
C GLU A 88 0.83 23.98 2.11
N LYS A 89 1.81 23.23 2.62
CA LYS A 89 2.66 23.69 3.73
C LYS A 89 3.92 24.43 3.27
N TRP A 90 4.57 23.93 2.23
CA TRP A 90 5.83 24.47 1.75
C TRP A 90 5.66 25.42 0.58
N LYS A 91 4.41 25.56 0.07
CA LYS A 91 4.05 26.49 -1.01
C LYS A 91 4.85 26.26 -2.28
N ILE A 92 5.26 25.00 -2.56
CA ILE A 92 5.88 24.68 -3.82
C ILE A 92 4.86 24.82 -4.96
N ASN A 93 5.37 25.01 -6.17
CA ASN A 93 4.55 25.06 -7.37
C ASN A 93 4.11 23.66 -7.81
N ALA A 94 5.06 22.71 -7.84
CA ALA A 94 4.79 21.33 -8.22
C ALA A 94 5.83 20.36 -7.65
N PHE A 95 5.40 19.08 -7.54
CA PHE A 95 6.26 17.92 -7.29
C PHE A 95 6.16 17.00 -8.50
N VAL A 96 7.24 16.83 -9.24
CA VAL A 96 7.22 16.14 -10.53
C VAL A 96 8.31 15.08 -10.62
N PHE A 97 8.08 14.07 -11.42
CA PHE A 97 9.09 13.07 -11.78
C PHE A 97 9.63 13.37 -13.18
N GLU A 98 10.93 13.24 -13.39
CA GLU A 98 11.52 13.32 -14.72
C GLU A 98 10.91 12.26 -15.66
N ASN A 99 10.74 11.05 -15.18
CA ASN A 99 9.99 9.98 -15.84
C ASN A 99 9.21 9.18 -14.79
N GLU A 100 7.93 9.51 -14.61
CA GLU A 100 7.09 8.91 -13.57
C GLU A 100 6.94 7.40 -13.74
N ASP A 101 6.68 6.93 -14.96
CA ASP A 101 6.42 5.50 -15.16
C ASP A 101 7.66 4.65 -14.88
N LYS A 102 8.84 5.12 -15.28
CA LYS A 102 10.12 4.47 -14.99
C LYS A 102 10.42 4.49 -13.49
N ALA A 103 10.18 5.62 -12.82
CA ALA A 103 10.37 5.75 -11.38
C ALA A 103 9.44 4.80 -10.61
N LEU A 104 8.16 4.76 -10.98
CA LEU A 104 7.20 3.84 -10.38
C LEU A 104 7.57 2.38 -10.62
N GLN A 105 8.06 2.02 -11.82
CA GLN A 105 8.53 0.65 -12.08
C GLN A 105 9.69 0.29 -11.17
N THR A 106 10.68 1.17 -11.03
CA THR A 106 11.83 0.95 -10.14
C THR A 106 11.41 0.77 -8.67
N LEU A 107 10.38 1.49 -8.22
CA LEU A 107 9.82 1.30 -6.88
C LEU A 107 9.09 -0.03 -6.75
N VAL A 108 8.25 -0.37 -7.73
CA VAL A 108 7.46 -1.62 -7.74
C VAL A 108 8.38 -2.85 -7.78
N ASP A 109 9.49 -2.82 -8.51
CA ASP A 109 10.46 -3.91 -8.59
C ASP A 109 11.09 -4.25 -7.22
N LYS A 110 11.06 -3.31 -6.27
CA LYS A 110 11.58 -3.49 -4.89
C LYS A 110 10.50 -3.93 -3.90
N VAL A 111 9.23 -3.99 -4.32
CA VAL A 111 8.12 -4.31 -3.42
C VAL A 111 8.13 -5.80 -3.06
N ASN A 112 8.12 -6.09 -1.76
CA ASN A 112 7.77 -7.43 -1.31
C ASN A 112 6.24 -7.62 -1.45
N ARG A 113 5.83 -8.39 -2.44
CA ARG A 113 4.42 -8.59 -2.82
C ARG A 113 3.60 -9.28 -1.73
N GLN A 114 4.24 -10.04 -0.84
CA GLN A 114 3.57 -10.67 0.30
C GLN A 114 3.00 -9.64 1.29
N HIS A 115 3.56 -8.43 1.31
CA HIS A 115 3.06 -7.35 2.17
C HIS A 115 1.96 -6.49 1.52
N GLY A 116 1.55 -6.81 0.28
CA GLY A 116 0.50 -6.09 -0.43
C GLY A 116 0.74 -4.58 -0.48
N GLY A 117 -0.31 -3.80 -0.29
CA GLY A 117 -0.21 -2.32 -0.31
C GLY A 117 0.69 -1.71 0.77
N ARG A 118 0.95 -2.42 1.88
CA ARG A 118 1.93 -1.99 2.90
C ARG A 118 3.36 -2.09 2.37
N GLY A 119 3.66 -3.12 1.55
CA GLY A 119 4.95 -3.26 0.89
C GLY A 119 5.28 -2.07 0.00
N VAL A 120 4.30 -1.55 -0.74
CA VAL A 120 4.46 -0.34 -1.56
C VAL A 120 4.80 0.87 -0.69
N LEU A 121 4.07 1.09 0.42
CA LEU A 121 4.35 2.22 1.31
C LEU A 121 5.75 2.12 1.95
N ASN A 122 6.17 0.94 2.36
CA ASN A 122 7.50 0.73 2.94
C ASN A 122 8.62 1.09 1.94
N VAL A 123 8.45 0.67 0.66
CA VAL A 123 9.40 1.02 -0.40
C VAL A 123 9.38 2.52 -0.67
N LEU A 124 8.20 3.15 -0.80
CA LEU A 124 8.09 4.59 -0.98
C LEU A 124 8.76 5.37 0.17
N THR A 125 8.54 4.95 1.41
CA THR A 125 9.17 5.60 2.57
C THR A 125 10.69 5.52 2.45
N LYS A 126 11.22 4.32 2.32
CA LYS A 126 12.67 4.09 2.31
C LYS A 126 13.38 4.70 1.10
N GLU A 127 12.79 4.57 -0.08
CA GLU A 127 13.48 4.88 -1.34
C GLU A 127 13.20 6.30 -1.85
N LEU A 128 12.13 6.93 -1.37
CA LEU A 128 11.72 8.25 -1.84
C LEU A 128 11.48 9.25 -0.73
N PHE A 129 10.68 8.92 0.30
CA PHE A 129 10.26 9.90 1.32
C PHE A 129 11.41 10.27 2.25
N ASP A 130 12.14 9.27 2.77
CA ASP A 130 13.29 9.51 3.65
C ASP A 130 14.41 10.24 2.89
N PRO A 131 14.83 9.82 1.67
CA PRO A 131 15.80 10.58 0.88
C PRO A 131 15.36 12.00 0.52
N LEU A 132 14.08 12.22 0.22
CA LEU A 132 13.55 13.56 -0.01
C LEU A 132 13.62 14.41 1.27
N ALA A 133 13.28 13.84 2.42
CA ALA A 133 13.37 14.55 3.68
C ALA A 133 14.81 14.95 4.00
N ASP A 134 15.77 14.04 3.81
CA ASP A 134 17.21 14.31 4.00
C ASP A 134 17.72 15.39 3.02
N PHE A 135 17.30 15.32 1.75
CA PHE A 135 17.62 16.34 0.76
C PHE A 135 17.09 17.71 1.17
N LEU A 136 15.82 17.80 1.56
CA LEU A 136 15.21 19.05 1.99
C LEU A 136 15.88 19.59 3.27
N PHE A 137 16.18 18.74 4.24
CA PHE A 137 16.86 19.13 5.46
C PHE A 137 18.27 19.69 5.20
N THR A 138 18.98 19.11 4.23
CA THR A 138 20.35 19.51 3.90
C THR A 138 20.41 20.80 3.07
N HIS A 139 19.46 20.99 2.14
CA HIS A 139 19.54 22.06 1.13
C HIS A 139 18.59 23.23 1.38
N VAL A 140 17.63 23.08 2.30
CA VAL A 140 16.60 24.09 2.55
C VAL A 140 16.66 24.55 4.00
N GLN A 141 17.23 25.74 4.22
CA GLN A 141 17.32 26.33 5.56
C GLN A 141 15.98 26.90 6.04
N HIS A 142 15.17 27.45 5.14
CA HIS A 142 13.87 28.02 5.44
C HIS A 142 12.83 27.59 4.41
N ALA A 143 11.60 27.28 4.84
CA ALA A 143 10.51 26.85 3.97
C ALA A 143 10.22 27.82 2.81
N GLU A 144 10.47 29.12 3.01
CA GLU A 144 10.28 30.16 1.99
C GLU A 144 11.16 29.98 0.75
N GLN A 145 12.28 29.28 0.87
CA GLN A 145 13.16 28.97 -0.26
C GLN A 145 12.51 28.04 -1.28
N LEU A 146 11.50 27.28 -0.86
CA LEU A 146 10.72 26.37 -1.72
C LEU A 146 9.49 27.05 -2.35
N LYS A 147 9.12 28.23 -1.86
CA LYS A 147 7.94 28.94 -2.35
C LYS A 147 8.01 29.20 -3.85
N ASN A 148 7.00 28.76 -4.58
CA ASN A 148 6.88 28.84 -6.03
C ASN A 148 7.98 28.06 -6.80
N ARG A 149 8.74 27.19 -6.13
CA ARG A 149 9.71 26.30 -6.77
C ARG A 149 9.06 24.97 -7.13
N THR A 150 9.66 24.26 -8.04
CA THR A 150 9.29 22.89 -8.41
C THR A 150 10.34 21.94 -7.86
N ILE A 151 9.91 20.88 -7.18
CA ILE A 151 10.78 19.78 -6.79
C ILE A 151 10.65 18.70 -7.86
N ARG A 152 11.77 18.34 -8.47
CA ARG A 152 11.85 17.27 -9.47
C ARG A 152 12.59 16.08 -8.90
N VAL A 153 11.97 14.90 -9.06
CA VAL A 153 12.58 13.60 -8.76
C VAL A 153 13.30 13.11 -10.00
N ILE A 154 14.59 12.87 -9.88
CA ILE A 154 15.48 12.38 -10.93
C ILE A 154 15.86 10.95 -10.59
N GLN A 155 15.76 10.05 -11.56
CA GLN A 155 16.17 8.67 -11.33
C GLN A 155 17.66 8.49 -11.58
N ALA A 156 18.41 8.15 -10.52
CA ALA A 156 19.84 7.84 -10.56
C ALA A 156 20.07 6.32 -10.41
N GLY A 157 19.97 5.58 -11.51
CA GLY A 157 20.07 4.11 -11.49
C GLY A 157 18.89 3.46 -10.74
N LYS A 158 19.16 2.90 -9.56
CA LYS A 158 18.13 2.31 -8.67
C LYS A 158 17.75 3.20 -7.49
N SER A 159 18.30 4.41 -7.40
CA SER A 159 17.99 5.42 -6.38
C SER A 159 17.32 6.65 -7.00
N PHE A 160 16.95 7.60 -6.15
CA PHE A 160 16.35 8.85 -6.57
C PHE A 160 17.17 10.01 -6.02
N ASP A 161 17.41 10.99 -6.87
CA ASP A 161 17.96 12.30 -6.55
C ASP A 161 16.88 13.38 -6.72
N PHE A 162 17.14 14.57 -6.20
CA PHE A 162 16.17 15.65 -6.19
C PHE A 162 16.83 16.95 -6.68
N ASP A 163 16.03 17.74 -7.38
CA ASP A 163 16.42 19.06 -7.87
C ASP A 163 15.30 20.07 -7.56
N ILE A 164 15.69 21.33 -7.31
CA ILE A 164 14.77 22.43 -7.00
C ILE A 164 15.03 23.56 -7.99
N PHE A 165 14.03 23.94 -8.76
CA PHE A 165 14.13 25.01 -9.77
C PHE A 165 12.89 25.90 -9.82
#